data_cf6fa1f76b939c072c7997f8e7aaa4b1
#
_entry.id   cf6fa1f76b939c072c7997f8e7aaa4b1
#
_cell.length_a   1.000
_cell.length_b   1.000
_cell.length_c   1.000
_cell.angle_alpha   90.00
_cell.angle_beta   90.00
_cell.angle_gamma   90.00
#
_symmetry.space_group_name_H-M   'P 1'
#
loop_
_entity.id
_entity.type
_entity.pdbx_description
1 polymer ?
#
loop_
_entity_poly.entity_id
_entity_poly.type
_entity_poly.pdbx_seq_one_letter_code
_entity_poly.pdbx_strand_id
1 'polypeptide(L)'
;MAPSPLEDEDAPLYTVGQVADMLAVKQAFLRRVDELRVVSPQRSAGGQRRYTRYEIRVIQQVVSMADEGITLSAIRRIIDLEQQLAEVTRERDELARRLAALLPEPR
;
A
#
# COMPACT_ATOMS: atom_id res chain seq x y z
N MET A 1 -3.52 -23.53 -10.16
CA MET A 1 -3.70 -22.60 -11.28
C MET A 1 -3.29 -21.21 -10.84
N ALA A 2 -2.39 -20.57 -11.57
CA ALA A 2 -2.00 -19.21 -11.24
C ALA A 2 -3.17 -18.25 -11.48
N PRO A 3 -3.42 -17.27 -10.60
CA PRO A 3 -4.44 -16.26 -10.85
C PRO A 3 -4.12 -15.47 -12.11
N SER A 4 -5.14 -14.95 -12.79
CA SER A 4 -4.93 -14.07 -13.93
C SER A 4 -4.27 -12.77 -13.47
N PRO A 5 -3.55 -12.04 -14.34
CA PRO A 5 -2.97 -10.74 -13.95
C PRO A 5 -4.00 -9.75 -13.37
N LEU A 6 -5.25 -9.83 -13.79
CA LEU A 6 -6.31 -8.95 -13.26
C LEU A 6 -6.72 -9.31 -11.84
N GLU A 7 -6.50 -10.54 -11.41
CA GLU A 7 -6.80 -11.01 -10.06
C GLU A 7 -5.60 -10.82 -9.13
N ASP A 8 -4.39 -10.67 -9.69
CA ASP A 8 -3.16 -10.48 -8.94
C ASP A 8 -3.05 -9.00 -8.51
N GLU A 9 -3.12 -8.76 -7.20
CA GLU A 9 -2.99 -7.42 -6.64
C GLU A 9 -1.60 -6.81 -6.83
N ASP A 10 -0.60 -7.63 -7.09
CA ASP A 10 0.78 -7.19 -7.27
C ASP A 10 1.18 -7.04 -8.74
N ALA A 11 0.25 -7.26 -9.67
CA ALA A 11 0.54 -7.08 -11.09
C ALA A 11 0.58 -5.58 -11.45
N PRO A 12 1.66 -5.07 -12.08
CA PRO A 12 1.79 -3.64 -12.41
C PRO A 12 1.05 -3.31 -13.71
N LEU A 13 -0.26 -3.23 -13.66
CA LEU A 13 -1.13 -3.12 -14.82
C LEU A 13 -1.54 -1.70 -15.19
N TYR A 14 -1.55 -0.75 -14.25
CA TYR A 14 -2.24 0.54 -14.42
C TYR A 14 -1.27 1.66 -14.67
N THR A 15 -1.58 2.52 -15.66
CA THR A 15 -0.79 3.71 -15.96
C THR A 15 -1.11 4.84 -14.98
N VAL A 16 -0.22 5.83 -14.90
CA VAL A 16 -0.47 7.04 -14.08
C VAL A 16 -1.75 7.75 -14.50
N GLY A 17 -2.04 7.82 -15.81
CA GLY A 17 -3.27 8.44 -16.31
C GLY A 17 -4.51 7.69 -15.86
N GLN A 18 -4.48 6.35 -15.93
CA GLN A 18 -5.59 5.52 -15.47
C GLN A 18 -5.84 5.69 -13.97
N VAL A 19 -4.77 5.70 -13.18
CA VAL A 19 -4.90 5.87 -11.72
C VAL A 19 -5.43 7.26 -11.38
N ALA A 20 -4.94 8.30 -12.05
CA ALA A 20 -5.43 9.66 -11.87
C ALA A 20 -6.93 9.75 -12.14
N ASP A 21 -7.39 9.14 -13.23
CA ASP A 21 -8.83 9.11 -13.59
C ASP A 21 -9.63 8.31 -12.57
N MET A 22 -9.15 7.14 -12.18
CA MET A 22 -9.83 6.27 -11.22
C MET A 22 -10.04 6.96 -9.87
N LEU A 23 -9.07 7.74 -9.43
CA LEU A 23 -9.09 8.37 -8.10
C LEU A 23 -9.53 9.83 -8.18
N ALA A 24 -9.86 10.35 -9.36
CA ALA A 24 -10.27 11.72 -9.59
C ALA A 24 -9.26 12.74 -9.04
N VAL A 25 -7.97 12.49 -9.30
CA VAL A 25 -6.88 13.38 -8.90
C VAL A 25 -6.04 13.76 -10.12
N LYS A 26 -5.25 14.81 -9.98
CA LYS A 26 -4.32 15.23 -11.03
C LYS A 26 -3.08 14.35 -11.02
N GLN A 27 -2.49 14.14 -12.19
CA GLN A 27 -1.23 13.40 -12.30
C GLN A 27 -0.10 14.05 -11.48
N ALA A 28 -0.10 15.38 -11.39
CA ALA A 28 0.87 16.11 -10.56
C ALA A 28 0.78 15.70 -9.09
N PHE A 29 -0.43 15.44 -8.58
CA PHE A 29 -0.63 14.95 -7.22
C PHE A 29 0.01 13.56 -7.05
N LEU A 30 -0.18 12.66 -8.02
CA LEU A 30 0.42 11.33 -7.97
C LEU A 30 1.95 11.39 -7.99
N ARG A 31 2.54 12.34 -8.72
CA ARG A 31 3.99 12.55 -8.69
C ARG A 31 4.47 12.95 -7.31
N ARG A 32 3.73 13.82 -6.64
CA ARG A 32 4.06 14.24 -5.27
C ARG A 32 3.96 13.08 -4.28
N VAL A 33 2.96 12.21 -4.45
CA VAL A 33 2.81 10.99 -3.64
C VAL A 33 3.99 10.06 -3.88
N ASP A 34 4.42 9.90 -5.13
CA ASP A 34 5.59 9.08 -5.45
C ASP A 34 6.88 9.64 -4.83
N GLU A 35 7.03 10.95 -4.79
CA GLU A 35 8.18 11.61 -4.16
C GLU A 35 8.23 11.34 -2.65
N LEU A 36 7.09 11.13 -2.01
CA LEU A 36 7.02 10.74 -0.61
C LEU A 36 7.43 9.29 -0.37
N ARG A 37 7.57 8.49 -1.43
CA ARG A 37 7.91 7.06 -1.35
C ARG A 37 6.92 6.24 -0.53
N VAL A 38 5.67 6.62 -0.56
CA VAL A 38 4.58 5.85 0.04
C VAL A 38 4.34 4.58 -0.78
N VAL A 39 4.45 4.71 -2.09
CA VAL A 39 4.43 3.61 -3.06
C VAL A 39 5.63 3.74 -3.99
N SER A 40 6.05 2.62 -4.57
CA SER A 40 7.17 2.58 -5.52
C SER A 40 6.72 1.84 -6.78
N PRO A 41 5.98 2.53 -7.67
CA PRO A 41 5.47 1.87 -8.86
C PRO A 41 6.60 1.39 -9.75
N GLN A 42 6.42 0.21 -10.34
CA GLN A 42 7.34 -0.32 -11.32
C GLN A 42 7.33 0.54 -12.57
N ARG A 43 8.39 0.46 -13.36
CA ARG A 43 8.48 1.15 -14.63
C ARG A 43 8.39 0.16 -15.77
N SER A 44 7.64 0.53 -16.83
CA SER A 44 7.62 -0.25 -18.06
C SER A 44 8.96 -0.17 -18.78
N ALA A 45 9.13 -0.95 -19.84
CA ALA A 45 10.32 -0.91 -20.69
C ALA A 45 10.60 0.49 -21.23
N GLY A 46 9.56 1.31 -21.44
CA GLY A 46 9.68 2.70 -21.87
C GLY A 46 9.89 3.70 -20.74
N GLY A 47 10.08 3.25 -19.51
CA GLY A 47 10.31 4.13 -18.36
C GLY A 47 9.06 4.73 -17.74
N GLN A 48 7.87 4.30 -18.16
CA GLN A 48 6.61 4.80 -17.62
C GLN A 48 6.20 4.04 -16.37
N ARG A 49 5.56 4.75 -15.43
CA ARG A 49 5.08 4.14 -14.19
C ARG A 49 3.94 3.17 -14.45
N ARG A 50 3.98 2.04 -13.72
CA ARG A 50 2.92 1.04 -13.71
C ARG A 50 2.56 0.71 -12.27
N TYR A 51 1.29 0.90 -11.94
CA TYR A 51 0.78 0.74 -10.58
C TYR A 51 0.08 -0.59 -10.43
N THR A 52 0.23 -1.19 -9.25
CA THR A 52 -0.51 -2.38 -8.85
C THR A 52 -1.83 -1.97 -8.21
N ARG A 53 -2.77 -2.90 -8.11
CA ARG A 53 -4.03 -2.65 -7.38
C ARG A 53 -3.78 -2.37 -5.90
N TYR A 54 -2.81 -3.03 -5.31
CA TYR A 54 -2.41 -2.77 -3.93
C TYR A 54 -1.94 -1.32 -3.77
N GLU A 55 -1.07 -0.86 -4.66
CA GLU A 55 -0.58 0.52 -4.62
C GLU A 55 -1.71 1.54 -4.81
N ILE A 56 -2.67 1.24 -5.70
CA ILE A 56 -3.84 2.10 -5.90
C ILE A 56 -4.65 2.23 -4.60
N ARG A 57 -4.82 1.13 -3.85
CA ARG A 57 -5.52 1.20 -2.56
C ARG A 57 -4.78 2.06 -1.54
N VAL A 58 -3.46 1.97 -1.51
CA VAL A 58 -2.65 2.82 -0.63
C VAL A 58 -2.80 4.29 -1.03
N ILE A 59 -2.73 4.59 -2.33
CA ILE A 59 -2.91 5.96 -2.83
C ILE A 59 -4.32 6.47 -2.51
N GLN A 60 -5.33 5.61 -2.58
CA GLN A 60 -6.69 5.99 -2.21
C GLN A 60 -6.79 6.43 -0.76
N GLN A 61 -6.09 5.76 0.17
CA GLN A 61 -5.97 6.21 1.55
C GLN A 61 -5.31 7.59 1.65
N VAL A 62 -4.25 7.81 0.85
CA VAL A 62 -3.58 9.11 0.80
C VAL A 62 -4.54 10.20 0.36
N VAL A 63 -5.31 9.95 -0.70
CA VAL A 63 -6.32 10.89 -1.20
C VAL A 63 -7.35 11.22 -0.13
N SER A 64 -7.87 10.21 0.57
CA SER A 64 -8.86 10.40 1.63
C SER A 64 -8.31 11.27 2.76
N MET A 65 -7.08 11.01 3.19
CA MET A 65 -6.45 11.81 4.25
C MET A 65 -6.17 13.24 3.79
N ALA A 66 -5.74 13.43 2.54
CA ALA A 66 -5.51 14.75 1.97
C ALA A 66 -6.82 15.54 1.90
N ASP A 67 -7.93 14.89 1.56
CA ASP A 67 -9.25 15.51 1.53
C ASP A 67 -9.72 15.95 2.93
N GLU A 68 -9.25 15.27 3.98
CA GLU A 68 -9.49 15.66 5.37
C GLU A 68 -8.61 16.83 5.83
N GLY A 69 -7.73 17.31 4.97
CA GLY A 69 -6.83 18.41 5.29
C GLY A 69 -5.50 17.99 5.91
N ILE A 70 -5.20 16.70 5.92
CA ILE A 70 -3.91 16.21 6.44
C ILE A 70 -2.82 16.48 5.39
N THR A 71 -1.69 17.05 5.81
CA THR A 71 -0.60 17.34 4.90
C THR A 71 0.06 16.06 4.39
N LEU A 72 0.69 16.11 3.21
CA LEU A 72 1.36 14.95 2.65
C LEU A 72 2.50 14.45 3.55
N SER A 73 3.24 15.36 4.21
CA SER A 73 4.29 14.94 5.14
C SER A 73 3.72 14.20 6.36
N ALA A 74 2.58 14.64 6.87
CA ALA A 74 1.89 13.93 7.97
C ALA A 74 1.34 12.59 7.51
N ILE A 75 0.78 12.52 6.29
CA ILE A 75 0.30 11.27 5.70
C ILE A 75 1.41 10.25 5.59
N ARG A 76 2.60 10.67 5.13
CA ARG A 76 3.77 9.79 5.07
C ARG A 76 4.07 9.19 6.44
N ARG A 77 4.03 10.01 7.47
CA ARG A 77 4.31 9.59 8.83
C ARG A 77 3.26 8.59 9.34
N ILE A 78 1.99 8.85 9.03
CA ILE A 78 0.87 7.96 9.40
C ILE A 78 1.06 6.59 8.73
N ILE A 79 1.37 6.57 7.44
CA ILE A 79 1.55 5.31 6.70
C ILE A 79 2.76 4.54 7.24
N ASP A 80 3.86 5.21 7.53
CA ASP A 80 5.03 4.55 8.13
C ASP A 80 4.66 3.91 9.47
N LEU A 81 3.90 4.61 10.31
CA LEU A 81 3.46 4.08 11.60
C LEU A 81 2.48 2.91 11.45
N GLU A 82 1.58 2.98 10.48
CA GLU A 82 0.68 1.86 10.19
C GLU A 82 1.44 0.62 9.75
N GLN A 83 2.48 0.78 8.93
CA GLN A 83 3.33 -0.32 8.48
C GLN A 83 4.11 -0.93 9.66
N GLN A 84 4.66 -0.09 10.52
CA GLN A 84 5.35 -0.55 11.72
C GLN A 84 4.40 -1.29 12.65
N LEU A 85 3.20 -0.76 12.84
CA LEU A 85 2.18 -1.41 13.66
C LEU A 85 1.79 -2.78 13.09
N ALA A 86 1.61 -2.88 11.79
CA ALA A 86 1.29 -4.14 11.13
C ALA A 86 2.41 -5.18 11.33
N GLU A 87 3.67 -4.75 11.21
CA GLU A 87 4.83 -5.61 11.41
C GLU A 87 4.92 -6.11 12.84
N VAL A 88 4.83 -5.20 13.81
CA VAL A 88 4.88 -5.56 15.25
C VAL A 88 3.70 -6.47 15.61
N THR A 89 2.53 -6.20 15.05
CA THR A 89 1.34 -7.03 15.28
C THR A 89 1.57 -8.47 14.77
N ARG A 90 2.16 -8.62 13.57
CA ARG A 90 2.50 -9.95 13.05
C ARG A 90 3.50 -10.67 13.93
N GLU A 91 4.53 -9.97 14.40
CA GLU A 91 5.51 -10.54 15.33
C GLU A 91 4.86 -10.97 16.64
N ARG A 92 3.99 -10.14 17.18
CA ARG A 92 3.23 -10.48 18.38
C ARG A 92 2.39 -11.74 18.18
N ASP A 93 1.66 -11.81 17.08
CA ASP A 93 0.78 -12.94 16.80
C ASP A 93 1.59 -14.23 16.62
N GLU A 94 2.76 -14.14 15.97
CA GLU A 94 3.66 -15.27 15.81
C GLU A 94 4.18 -15.76 17.16
N LEU A 95 4.62 -14.84 18.01
CA LEU A 95 5.10 -15.18 19.36
C LEU A 95 3.98 -15.77 20.21
N ALA A 96 2.77 -15.23 20.09
CA ALA A 96 1.60 -15.76 20.80
C ALA A 96 1.29 -17.20 20.38
N ARG A 97 1.38 -17.50 19.07
CA ARG A 97 1.20 -18.86 18.57
C ARG A 97 2.27 -19.82 19.09
N ARG A 98 3.53 -19.37 19.10
CA ARG A 98 4.63 -20.18 19.65
C ARG A 98 4.45 -20.44 21.14
N LEU A 99 4.04 -19.43 21.88
CA LEU A 99 3.78 -19.57 23.31
C LEU A 99 2.63 -20.56 23.56
N ALA A 100 1.53 -20.43 22.80
CA ALA A 100 0.40 -21.32 22.92
C ALA A 100 0.78 -22.79 22.64
N ALA A 101 1.68 -23.00 21.67
CA ALA A 101 2.17 -24.34 21.31
C ALA A 101 3.03 -24.99 22.43
N LEU A 102 3.64 -24.15 23.27
CA LEU A 102 4.48 -24.63 24.39
C LEU A 102 3.70 -24.86 25.68
N LEU A 103 2.47 -24.34 25.78
CA LEU A 103 1.65 -24.49 26.95
C LEU A 103 0.88 -25.84 26.90
N PRO A 104 0.72 -26.53 28.04
CA PRO A 104 -0.10 -27.73 28.05
C PRO A 104 -1.56 -27.39 27.76
N GLU A 105 -2.23 -28.31 27.05
CA GLU A 105 -3.66 -28.13 26.77
C GLU A 105 -4.46 -28.10 28.08
N PRO A 106 -5.50 -27.26 28.14
CA PRO A 106 -6.38 -27.25 29.30
C PRO A 106 -7.10 -28.58 29.42
N ARG A 107 -7.17 -29.09 30.64
CA ARG A 107 -7.89 -30.33 30.95
C ARG A 107 -9.38 -30.09 31.07
#